data_0612f53eee848193fa49d1f44d34a745
#
_entry.id   0612f53eee848193fa49d1f44d34a745
#
_cell.length_a   1.000
_cell.length_b   1.000
_cell.length_c   1.000
_cell.angle_alpha   90.00
_cell.angle_beta   90.00
_cell.angle_gamma   90.00
#
_symmetry.space_group_name_H-M   'P 1'
#
loop_
_entity.id
_entity.type
_entity.pdbx_description
1 polymer ?
#
loop_
_entity_poly.entity_id
_entity_poly.type
_entity_poly.pdbx_seq_one_letter_code
_entity_poly.pdbx_strand_id
1 'polypeptide(L)'
;MNPARIDEEFSAPSYRGNQQAALGEIREAFAAGNDVVLVRAPTGSGKSLLARAIAGCARRADEAAPAEPVGAYYTTPQVSQLDDVAADPLLSDLQVTRGKRNYTCLVAGETDTPVDRAPCARERGFDCPVRERCPYFADRDLAAQRPIAAMTLA
;
A
#
# COMPACT_ATOMS: atom_id res chain seq x y z
N MET A 1 -5.58 -8.95 -14.50
CA MET A 1 -6.35 -7.68 -14.34
C MET A 1 -7.24 -7.47 -15.57
N ASN A 2 -8.48 -6.95 -15.40
CA ASN A 2 -9.30 -6.51 -16.54
C ASN A 2 -9.18 -4.98 -16.70
N PRO A 3 -8.34 -4.47 -17.61
CA PRO A 3 -8.05 -3.04 -17.71
C PRO A 3 -9.28 -2.17 -18.01
N ALA A 4 -10.31 -2.73 -18.67
CA ALA A 4 -11.53 -2.00 -19.01
C ALA A 4 -12.29 -1.45 -17.79
N ARG A 5 -12.01 -1.98 -16.61
CA ARG A 5 -12.69 -1.61 -15.34
C ARG A 5 -11.90 -0.64 -14.46
N ILE A 6 -10.74 -0.16 -14.91
CA ILE A 6 -9.89 0.75 -14.08
C ILE A 6 -10.65 2.02 -13.68
N ASP A 7 -11.48 2.56 -14.57
CA ASP A 7 -12.27 3.76 -14.30
C ASP A 7 -13.30 3.57 -13.18
N GLU A 8 -13.84 2.35 -13.00
CA GLU A 8 -14.80 2.01 -11.94
C GLU A 8 -14.18 2.05 -10.54
N GLU A 9 -12.86 1.93 -10.47
CA GLU A 9 -12.09 1.93 -9.21
C GLU A 9 -11.59 3.33 -8.81
N PHE A 10 -11.86 4.35 -9.59
CA PHE A 10 -11.44 5.71 -9.23
C PHE A 10 -12.26 6.23 -8.04
N SER A 11 -11.61 6.46 -6.90
CA SER A 11 -12.28 6.74 -5.62
C SER A 11 -12.77 8.16 -5.45
N ALA A 12 -12.33 9.12 -6.26
CA ALA A 12 -12.82 10.49 -6.18
C ALA A 12 -14.13 10.68 -6.97
N PRO A 13 -15.03 11.59 -6.53
CA PRO A 13 -16.33 11.80 -7.17
C PRO A 13 -16.23 12.41 -8.57
N SER A 14 -15.10 12.99 -8.91
CA SER A 14 -14.82 13.54 -10.26
C SER A 14 -13.32 13.58 -10.54
N TYR A 15 -12.98 13.52 -11.82
CA TYR A 15 -11.61 13.72 -12.28
C TYR A 15 -11.19 15.18 -12.22
N ARG A 16 -9.93 15.43 -11.94
CA ARG A 16 -9.30 16.76 -11.96
C ARG A 16 -8.22 16.82 -13.05
N GLY A 17 -8.16 17.92 -13.79
CA GLY A 17 -7.14 18.10 -14.83
C GLY A 17 -7.10 16.92 -15.79
N ASN A 18 -5.91 16.34 -15.98
CA ASN A 18 -5.67 15.26 -16.94
C ASN A 18 -5.83 13.84 -16.36
N GLN A 19 -6.43 13.68 -15.16
CA GLN A 19 -6.53 12.36 -14.51
C GLN A 19 -7.28 11.34 -15.38
N GLN A 20 -8.40 11.74 -15.97
CA GLN A 20 -9.19 10.85 -16.83
C GLN A 20 -8.40 10.42 -18.08
N ALA A 21 -7.71 11.35 -18.73
CA ALA A 21 -6.88 11.05 -19.90
C ALA A 21 -5.73 10.11 -19.51
N ALA A 22 -5.02 10.40 -18.42
CA ALA A 22 -3.94 9.56 -17.90
C ALA A 22 -4.41 8.14 -17.55
N LEU A 23 -5.60 8.01 -16.93
CA LEU A 23 -6.16 6.70 -16.61
C LEU A 23 -6.54 5.93 -17.90
N GLY A 24 -7.05 6.62 -18.92
CA GLY A 24 -7.32 6.06 -20.24
C GLY A 24 -6.05 5.51 -20.91
N GLU A 25 -4.96 6.28 -20.91
CA GLU A 25 -3.66 5.85 -21.45
C GLU A 25 -3.10 4.64 -20.69
N ILE A 26 -3.20 4.63 -19.37
CA ILE A 26 -2.79 3.51 -18.53
C ILE A 26 -3.61 2.25 -18.87
N ARG A 27 -4.92 2.40 -19.00
CA ARG A 27 -5.83 1.31 -19.40
C ARG A 27 -5.46 0.71 -20.76
N GLU A 28 -5.22 1.57 -21.75
CA GLU A 28 -4.82 1.14 -23.10
C GLU A 28 -3.48 0.42 -23.08
N ALA A 29 -2.50 0.92 -22.31
CA ALA A 29 -1.22 0.27 -22.15
C ALA A 29 -1.33 -1.15 -21.57
N PHE A 30 -2.11 -1.35 -20.52
CA PHE A 30 -2.35 -2.68 -19.98
C PHE A 30 -3.18 -3.57 -20.92
N ALA A 31 -4.16 -3.02 -21.63
CA ALA A 31 -4.93 -3.75 -22.63
C ALA A 31 -4.08 -4.23 -23.80
N ALA A 32 -3.02 -3.49 -24.15
CA ALA A 32 -2.03 -3.89 -25.16
C ALA A 32 -1.04 -4.97 -24.66
N GLY A 33 -1.18 -5.45 -23.40
CA GLY A 33 -0.37 -6.54 -22.85
C GLY A 33 0.93 -6.08 -22.18
N ASN A 34 1.09 -4.78 -21.88
CA ASN A 34 2.24 -4.33 -21.11
C ASN A 34 2.09 -4.71 -19.63
N ASP A 35 3.14 -5.26 -19.03
CA ASP A 35 3.20 -5.59 -17.60
C ASP A 35 3.61 -4.39 -16.75
N VAL A 36 4.23 -3.36 -17.35
CA VAL A 36 4.74 -2.18 -16.65
C VAL A 36 4.32 -0.92 -17.39
N VAL A 37 3.77 0.04 -16.62
CA VAL A 37 3.41 1.37 -17.13
C VAL A 37 4.12 2.43 -16.30
N LEU A 38 4.86 3.32 -16.95
CA LEU A 38 5.54 4.45 -16.32
C LEU A 38 4.71 5.73 -16.51
N VAL A 39 4.25 6.31 -15.41
CA VAL A 39 3.47 7.55 -15.42
C VAL A 39 4.32 8.71 -14.93
N ARG A 40 4.62 9.67 -15.81
CA ARG A 40 5.27 10.93 -15.44
C ARG A 40 4.23 12.01 -15.28
N ALA A 41 4.05 12.50 -14.05
CA ALA A 41 3.09 13.54 -13.76
C ALA A 41 3.61 14.45 -12.62
N PRO A 42 3.24 15.75 -12.61
CA PRO A 42 3.68 16.70 -11.60
C PRO A 42 3.16 16.35 -10.19
N THR A 43 3.76 16.94 -9.17
CA THR A 43 3.27 16.86 -7.80
C THR A 43 1.85 17.44 -7.74
N GLY A 44 0.97 16.84 -6.93
CA GLY A 44 -0.42 17.27 -6.79
C GLY A 44 -1.37 16.84 -7.91
N SER A 45 -0.89 16.13 -8.94
CA SER A 45 -1.74 15.63 -10.04
C SER A 45 -2.66 14.46 -9.66
N GLY A 46 -2.55 13.94 -8.43
CA GLY A 46 -3.36 12.82 -7.95
C GLY A 46 -2.87 11.43 -8.38
N LYS A 47 -1.56 11.26 -8.56
CA LYS A 47 -0.95 9.96 -8.90
C LYS A 47 -1.36 8.83 -7.94
N SER A 48 -1.53 9.13 -6.66
CA SER A 48 -1.96 8.15 -5.65
C SER A 48 -3.36 7.60 -5.93
N LEU A 49 -4.28 8.46 -6.40
CA LEU A 49 -5.62 8.03 -6.81
C LEU A 49 -5.59 7.13 -8.05
N LEU A 50 -4.73 7.46 -9.03
CA LEU A 50 -4.54 6.61 -10.21
C LEU A 50 -3.95 5.25 -9.81
N ALA A 51 -2.93 5.24 -8.96
CA ALA A 51 -2.32 4.02 -8.46
C ALA A 51 -3.33 3.16 -7.66
N ARG A 52 -4.16 3.78 -6.81
CA ARG A 52 -5.23 3.10 -6.09
C ARG A 52 -6.25 2.48 -7.04
N ALA A 53 -6.67 3.19 -8.10
CA ALA A 53 -7.60 2.67 -9.09
C ALA A 53 -7.05 1.43 -9.81
N ILE A 54 -5.76 1.45 -10.17
CA ILE A 54 -5.07 0.29 -10.77
C ILE A 54 -5.04 -0.89 -9.80
N ALA A 55 -4.68 -0.64 -8.53
CA ALA A 55 -4.64 -1.66 -7.50
C ALA A 55 -6.01 -2.29 -7.24
N GLY A 56 -7.06 -1.49 -7.17
CA GLY A 56 -8.44 -1.95 -7.04
C GLY A 56 -8.89 -2.82 -8.20
N CYS A 57 -8.56 -2.41 -9.42
CA CYS A 57 -8.85 -3.17 -10.64
C CYS A 57 -8.08 -4.51 -10.70
N ALA A 58 -6.81 -4.54 -10.27
CA ALA A 58 -6.03 -5.76 -10.18
C ALA A 58 -6.68 -6.77 -9.24
N ARG A 59 -7.07 -6.32 -8.04
CA ARG A 59 -7.76 -7.14 -7.03
C ARG A 59 -9.05 -7.78 -7.55
N ARG A 60 -9.93 -7.01 -8.20
CA ARG A 60 -11.21 -7.55 -8.70
C ARG A 60 -11.06 -8.63 -9.77
N ALA A 61 -9.94 -8.64 -10.48
CA ALA A 61 -9.66 -9.72 -11.43
C ALA A 61 -9.47 -11.07 -10.73
N ASP A 62 -8.96 -11.06 -9.50
CA ASP A 62 -8.71 -12.26 -8.71
C ASP A 62 -9.95 -12.77 -7.97
N GLU A 63 -10.93 -11.91 -7.67
CA GLU A 63 -12.22 -12.33 -7.12
C GLU A 63 -12.99 -13.28 -8.06
N ALA A 64 -12.71 -13.20 -9.36
CA ALA A 64 -13.25 -14.10 -10.39
C ALA A 64 -12.48 -15.42 -10.54
N ALA A 65 -11.31 -15.55 -9.92
CA ALA A 65 -10.44 -16.73 -9.98
C ALA A 65 -9.92 -17.07 -8.56
N PRO A 66 -10.69 -17.76 -7.73
CA PRO A 66 -10.50 -17.88 -6.28
C PRO A 66 -9.35 -18.79 -5.83
N ALA A 67 -8.30 -18.96 -6.63
CA ALA A 67 -7.19 -19.85 -6.25
C ALA A 67 -6.30 -19.28 -5.14
N GLU A 68 -6.03 -17.95 -5.11
CA GLU A 68 -5.34 -17.27 -4.01
C GLU A 68 -5.69 -15.77 -3.99
N PRO A 69 -5.89 -15.14 -2.82
CA PRO A 69 -6.14 -13.70 -2.76
C PRO A 69 -4.87 -12.93 -3.13
N VAL A 70 -4.82 -12.32 -4.29
CA VAL A 70 -3.73 -11.44 -4.69
C VAL A 70 -3.96 -10.05 -4.13
N GLY A 71 -3.03 -9.58 -3.29
CA GLY A 71 -3.01 -8.21 -2.79
C GLY A 71 -2.26 -7.28 -3.75
N ALA A 72 -2.59 -5.99 -3.67
CA ALA A 72 -1.83 -4.95 -4.34
C ALA A 72 -0.96 -4.19 -3.33
N TYR A 73 0.22 -3.74 -3.79
CA TYR A 73 1.14 -2.95 -2.97
C TYR A 73 1.30 -1.55 -3.57
N TYR A 74 0.97 -0.54 -2.76
CA TYR A 74 1.36 0.84 -3.01
C TYR A 74 2.68 1.12 -2.30
N THR A 75 3.75 1.37 -3.04
CA THR A 75 5.07 1.60 -2.46
C THR A 75 5.54 3.03 -2.70
N THR A 76 6.16 3.62 -1.68
CA THR A 76 6.74 4.97 -1.74
C THR A 76 8.11 5.00 -1.09
N PRO A 77 9.06 5.84 -1.55
CA PRO A 77 10.38 5.94 -0.94
C PRO A 77 10.38 6.71 0.38
N GLN A 78 9.32 7.45 0.71
CA GLN A 78 9.29 8.37 1.86
C GLN A 78 8.15 8.07 2.83
N VAL A 79 8.46 8.07 4.14
CA VAL A 79 7.45 7.89 5.21
C VAL A 79 6.40 8.99 5.19
N SER A 80 6.79 10.25 4.94
CA SER A 80 5.85 11.38 4.85
C SER A 80 4.76 11.18 3.79
N GLN A 81 5.07 10.50 2.69
CA GLN A 81 4.06 10.17 1.68
C GLN A 81 3.08 9.10 2.18
N LEU A 82 3.49 8.22 3.09
CA LEU A 82 2.56 7.30 3.75
C LEU A 82 1.64 8.03 4.73
N ASP A 83 2.14 9.08 5.38
CA ASP A 83 1.32 9.91 6.27
C ASP A 83 0.26 10.67 5.46
N ASP A 84 0.61 11.18 4.28
CA ASP A 84 -0.34 11.78 3.33
C ASP A 84 -1.39 10.76 2.86
N VAL A 85 -0.98 9.54 2.53
CA VAL A 85 -1.91 8.44 2.15
C VAL A 85 -2.84 8.10 3.31
N ALA A 86 -2.33 8.01 4.54
CA ALA A 86 -3.13 7.69 5.71
C ALA A 86 -4.15 8.78 6.07
N ALA A 87 -3.83 10.03 5.74
CA ALA A 87 -4.69 11.19 6.01
C ALA A 87 -5.74 11.46 4.90
N ASP A 88 -5.58 10.86 3.73
CA ASP A 88 -6.48 11.09 2.60
C ASP A 88 -7.73 10.16 2.69
N PRO A 89 -8.93 10.70 2.89
CA PRO A 89 -10.15 9.90 2.97
C PRO A 89 -10.46 9.13 1.68
N LEU A 90 -9.96 9.57 0.53
CA LEU A 90 -10.14 8.88 -0.75
C LEU A 90 -9.24 7.64 -0.89
N LEU A 91 -8.30 7.45 0.03
CA LEU A 91 -7.35 6.34 0.11
C LEU A 91 -7.54 5.50 1.38
N SER A 92 -8.67 5.62 2.06
CA SER A 92 -8.96 4.99 3.37
C SER A 92 -9.01 3.46 3.33
N ASP A 93 -9.09 2.85 2.17
CA ASP A 93 -9.01 1.40 1.97
C ASP A 93 -7.56 0.87 1.88
N LEU A 94 -6.56 1.75 1.79
CA LEU A 94 -5.16 1.38 1.85
C LEU A 94 -4.72 1.21 3.30
N GLN A 95 -4.24 0.02 3.65
CA GLN A 95 -3.62 -0.20 4.96
C GLN A 95 -2.16 0.24 4.93
N VAL A 96 -1.86 1.31 5.66
CA VAL A 96 -0.48 1.81 5.79
C VAL A 96 0.30 0.96 6.77
N THR A 97 1.49 0.51 6.36
CA THR A 97 2.49 -0.10 7.25
C THR A 97 3.85 0.54 7.02
N ARG A 98 4.57 0.78 8.10
CA ARG A 98 5.90 1.42 8.06
C ARG A 98 7.00 0.41 8.34
N GLY A 99 8.23 0.73 7.96
CA GLY A 99 9.40 -0.07 8.33
C GLY A 99 9.58 -0.16 9.86
N LYS A 100 10.16 -1.24 10.36
CA LYS A 100 10.35 -1.56 11.78
C LYS A 100 10.90 -0.40 12.61
N ARG A 101 11.79 0.41 12.05
CA ARG A 101 12.41 1.54 12.75
C ARG A 101 11.45 2.67 13.15
N ASN A 102 10.24 2.68 12.58
CA ASN A 102 9.22 3.70 12.86
C ASN A 102 8.29 3.27 14.02
N TYR A 103 8.55 2.15 14.64
CA TYR A 103 7.79 1.64 15.79
C TYR A 103 8.71 1.46 16.98
N THR A 104 8.21 1.80 18.17
CA THR A 104 8.93 1.60 19.43
C THR A 104 8.66 0.22 19.98
N CYS A 105 9.72 -0.45 20.47
CA CYS A 105 9.60 -1.76 21.14
C CYS A 105 8.90 -1.62 22.49
N LEU A 106 8.03 -2.58 22.81
CA LEU A 106 7.28 -2.62 24.08
C LEU A 106 7.88 -3.62 25.08
N VAL A 107 8.99 -4.27 24.76
CA VAL A 107 9.67 -5.19 25.71
C VAL A 107 10.27 -4.38 26.84
N ALA A 108 10.09 -4.84 28.08
CA ALA A 108 10.67 -4.19 29.26
C ALA A 108 12.20 -4.06 29.13
N GLY A 109 12.72 -2.88 29.44
CA GLY A 109 14.14 -2.55 29.28
C GLY A 109 14.54 -2.04 27.89
N GLU A 110 13.65 -2.08 26.90
CA GLU A 110 13.87 -1.56 25.55
C GLU A 110 13.17 -0.21 25.31
N THR A 111 13.03 0.61 26.35
CA THR A 111 12.42 1.95 26.28
C THR A 111 13.10 2.77 25.21
N ASP A 112 12.31 3.38 24.31
CA ASP A 112 12.77 4.16 23.15
C ASP A 112 13.58 3.39 22.10
N THR A 113 13.67 2.05 22.21
CA THR A 113 14.34 1.22 21.22
C THR A 113 13.42 1.00 20.02
N PRO A 114 13.84 1.38 18.79
CA PRO A 114 13.11 1.05 17.58
C PRO A 114 13.04 -0.48 17.35
N VAL A 115 11.94 -0.96 16.79
CA VAL A 115 11.71 -2.40 16.57
C VAL A 115 12.78 -3.04 15.68
N ASP A 116 13.43 -2.31 14.77
CA ASP A 116 14.54 -2.81 13.95
C ASP A 116 15.81 -3.11 14.76
N ARG A 117 15.92 -2.59 15.99
CA ARG A 117 17.01 -2.82 16.94
C ARG A 117 16.58 -3.61 18.18
N ALA A 118 15.33 -4.02 18.23
CA ALA A 118 14.75 -4.78 19.34
C ALA A 118 15.28 -6.24 19.37
N PRO A 119 15.11 -6.99 20.49
CA PRO A 119 15.55 -8.37 20.60
C PRO A 119 15.06 -9.26 19.44
N CYS A 120 13.80 -9.10 19.02
CA CYS A 120 13.21 -9.86 17.91
C CYS A 120 13.85 -9.56 16.53
N ALA A 121 14.60 -8.47 16.40
CA ALA A 121 15.37 -8.16 15.18
C ALA A 121 16.83 -8.60 15.28
N ARG A 122 17.37 -8.68 16.52
CA ARG A 122 18.75 -9.08 16.80
C ARG A 122 18.93 -10.59 16.91
N GLU A 123 17.93 -11.30 17.41
CA GLU A 123 18.01 -12.72 17.75
C GLU A 123 17.03 -13.53 16.91
N ARG A 124 17.57 -14.48 16.14
CA ARG A 124 16.75 -15.38 15.33
C ARG A 124 15.98 -16.35 16.26
N GLY A 125 14.66 -16.36 16.13
CA GLY A 125 13.81 -17.24 16.96
C GLY A 125 13.45 -16.66 18.32
N PHE A 126 13.72 -15.37 18.57
CA PHE A 126 13.29 -14.70 19.79
C PHE A 126 11.76 -14.77 19.95
N ASP A 127 11.31 -15.39 21.04
CA ASP A 127 9.90 -15.44 21.41
C ASP A 127 9.52 -14.14 22.13
N CYS A 128 8.84 -13.25 21.40
CA CYS A 128 8.55 -11.91 21.90
C CYS A 128 7.33 -11.92 22.82
N PRO A 129 7.49 -11.61 24.13
CA PRO A 129 6.40 -11.67 25.10
C PRO A 129 5.30 -10.63 24.87
N VAL A 130 5.56 -9.63 24.03
CA VAL A 130 4.62 -8.55 23.70
C VAL A 130 4.18 -8.57 22.23
N ARG A 131 4.40 -9.68 21.53
CA ARG A 131 4.12 -9.79 20.09
C ARG A 131 2.68 -9.37 19.75
N GLU A 132 1.69 -9.85 20.49
CA GLU A 132 0.27 -9.56 20.25
C GLU A 132 -0.10 -8.09 20.43
N ARG A 133 0.67 -7.36 21.24
CA ARG A 133 0.47 -5.92 21.51
C ARG A 133 1.44 -5.03 20.74
N CYS A 134 2.36 -5.62 19.98
CA CYS A 134 3.38 -4.88 19.25
C CYS A 134 2.75 -4.11 18.08
N PRO A 135 2.84 -2.78 18.04
CA PRO A 135 2.22 -1.98 16.97
C PRO A 135 2.75 -2.32 15.57
N TYR A 136 4.03 -2.71 15.46
CA TYR A 136 4.58 -3.16 14.18
C TYR A 136 3.90 -4.44 13.67
N PHE A 137 3.75 -5.44 14.56
CA PHE A 137 3.11 -6.69 14.15
C PHE A 137 1.62 -6.51 13.88
N ALA A 138 0.94 -5.65 14.65
CA ALA A 138 -0.47 -5.33 14.42
C ALA A 138 -0.67 -4.70 13.03
N ASP A 139 0.10 -3.67 12.68
CA ASP A 139 0.00 -3.01 11.37
C ASP A 139 0.38 -3.96 10.22
N ARG A 140 1.44 -4.77 10.40
CA ARG A 140 1.89 -5.74 9.40
C ARG A 140 0.83 -6.82 9.14
N ASP A 141 0.29 -7.39 10.20
CA ASP A 141 -0.67 -8.50 10.11
C ASP A 141 -2.01 -7.99 9.57
N LEU A 142 -2.39 -6.74 9.89
CA LEU A 142 -3.53 -6.07 9.28
C LEU A 142 -3.28 -5.79 7.79
N ALA A 143 -2.09 -5.31 7.42
CA ALA A 143 -1.73 -5.08 6.01
C ALA A 143 -1.75 -6.37 5.18
N ALA A 144 -1.34 -7.50 5.77
CA ALA A 144 -1.41 -8.81 5.11
C ALA A 144 -2.85 -9.31 4.86
N GLN A 145 -3.83 -8.79 5.61
CA GLN A 145 -5.24 -9.15 5.47
C GLN A 145 -6.02 -8.18 4.58
N ARG A 146 -5.44 -7.02 4.28
CA ARG A 146 -6.10 -6.00 3.47
C ARG A 146 -5.77 -6.16 1.98
N PRO A 147 -6.74 -5.78 1.12
CA PRO A 147 -6.56 -5.90 -0.33
C PRO A 147 -5.43 -5.06 -0.89
N ILE A 148 -5.20 -3.88 -0.30
CA ILE A 148 -4.15 -2.96 -0.72
C ILE A 148 -3.35 -2.53 0.50
N ALA A 149 -2.05 -2.80 0.49
CA ALA A 149 -1.12 -2.35 1.51
C ALA A 149 -0.24 -1.21 0.98
N ALA A 150 -0.13 -0.14 1.76
CA ALA A 150 0.77 0.98 1.47
C ALA A 150 2.01 0.91 2.38
N MET A 151 3.21 0.94 1.80
CA MET A 151 4.47 0.77 2.55
C MET A 151 5.63 1.53 1.93
N THR A 152 6.68 1.76 2.73
CA THR A 152 7.95 2.26 2.17
C THR A 152 8.73 1.13 1.52
N LEU A 153 9.43 1.47 0.44
CA LEU A 153 10.56 0.66 -0.02
C LEU A 153 11.67 0.76 1.03
N ALA A 154 12.06 -0.38 1.61
CA ALA A 154 13.12 -0.44 2.62
C ALA A 154 14.49 -0.14 2.00
#